data_eade85a5d6608ae648f4008f577f24c2
#
_entry.id   eade85a5d6608ae648f4008f577f24c2
#
_cell.length_a   1.000
_cell.length_b   1.000
_cell.length_c   1.000
_cell.angle_alpha   90.00
_cell.angle_beta   90.00
_cell.angle_gamma   90.00
#
_symmetry.space_group_name_H-M   'P 1'
#
loop_
_entity.id
_entity.type
_entity.pdbx_description
1 polymer ?
#
loop_
_entity_poly.entity_id
_entity_poly.type
_entity_poly.pdbx_seq_one_letter_code
_entity_poly.pdbx_strand_id
1 'polypeptide(L)'
;MQEGAIGELRLLRMVQNHHAINWSRYCRLLEDCSPTVDCGVHYYDVAQWITGSSITQVSGFGTKTQPDAPRTNYTMVSFCLENGCKGFYEAGWGQSMRSSNIKEFIGTKGRITLELQAQRGSDCEEGDLITLLRSDTDSYKTINVRAEYKDMYAQLKALIAMIETGGPGDPTIEEAWSAFRVALAADEAIATGRTVFLDGSDI
;
A
#
# COMPACT_ATOMS: atom_id res chain seq x y z
N MET A 1 -16.83 2.69 1.04
CA MET A 1 -16.49 4.11 0.85
C MET A 1 -17.51 4.83 0.00
N GLN A 2 -18.00 4.24 -1.08
CA GLN A 2 -19.05 4.83 -1.94
C GLN A 2 -20.36 5.18 -1.20
N GLU A 3 -20.68 4.48 -0.12
CA GLU A 3 -21.86 4.76 0.72
C GLU A 3 -21.68 5.95 1.69
N GLY A 4 -20.53 6.63 1.67
CA GLY A 4 -20.25 7.76 2.55
C GLY A 4 -20.12 7.43 4.04
N ALA A 5 -19.88 6.17 4.41
CA ALA A 5 -19.85 5.70 5.80
C ALA A 5 -18.86 6.45 6.70
N ILE A 6 -17.76 6.97 6.14
CA ILE A 6 -16.74 7.75 6.86
C ILE A 6 -16.72 9.22 6.42
N GLY A 7 -17.69 9.66 5.61
CA GLY A 7 -17.70 11.02 5.04
C GLY A 7 -16.65 11.18 3.96
N GLU A 8 -16.12 12.40 3.82
CA GLU A 8 -15.07 12.73 2.88
C GLU A 8 -13.73 12.17 3.37
N LEU A 9 -13.03 11.40 2.52
CA LEU A 9 -11.72 10.83 2.86
C LEU A 9 -10.66 11.95 2.91
N ARG A 10 -9.90 12.01 4.00
CA ARG A 10 -8.88 13.04 4.24
C ARG A 10 -7.48 12.50 4.39
N LEU A 11 -7.35 11.29 4.93
CA LEU A 11 -6.04 10.72 5.21
C LEU A 11 -6.03 9.22 4.97
N LEU A 12 -4.98 8.76 4.32
CA LEU A 12 -4.60 7.37 4.13
C LEU A 12 -3.39 7.04 4.98
N ARG A 13 -3.47 5.95 5.74
CA ARG A 13 -2.34 5.44 6.49
C ARG A 13 -2.12 3.97 6.14
N MET A 14 -0.96 3.64 5.61
CA MET A 14 -0.68 2.29 5.14
C MET A 14 0.68 1.82 5.65
N VAL A 15 0.70 0.60 6.16
CA VAL A 15 1.90 -0.02 6.75
C VAL A 15 2.07 -1.43 6.21
N GLN A 16 3.26 -1.74 5.73
CA GLN A 16 3.63 -3.10 5.37
C GLN A 16 5.06 -3.42 5.80
N ASN A 17 5.18 -3.99 6.98
CA ASN A 17 6.45 -4.45 7.50
C ASN A 17 6.55 -5.98 7.42
N HIS A 18 7.72 -6.48 7.09
CA HIS A 18 8.02 -7.91 7.04
C HIS A 18 9.06 -8.28 8.10
N HIS A 19 8.73 -9.26 8.93
CA HIS A 19 9.73 -9.96 9.71
C HIS A 19 10.53 -10.86 8.77
N ALA A 20 11.73 -10.39 8.40
CA ALA A 20 12.58 -11.01 7.39
C ALA A 20 13.35 -12.21 7.98
N ILE A 21 12.65 -13.31 8.31
CA ILE A 21 13.25 -14.53 8.87
C ILE A 21 14.38 -15.04 7.95
N ASN A 22 14.11 -15.12 6.64
CA ASN A 22 15.13 -15.48 5.66
C ASN A 22 15.84 -14.20 5.17
N TRP A 23 16.72 -13.65 6.01
CA TRP A 23 17.39 -12.39 5.74
C TRP A 23 18.22 -12.41 4.45
N SER A 24 18.88 -13.52 4.11
CA SER A 24 19.66 -13.62 2.87
C SER A 24 18.83 -13.43 1.60
N ARG A 25 17.55 -13.83 1.62
CA ARG A 25 16.62 -13.55 0.53
C ARG A 25 16.30 -12.07 0.43
N TYR A 26 16.04 -11.42 1.56
CA TYR A 26 15.72 -9.99 1.59
C TYR A 26 16.93 -9.14 1.22
N CYS A 27 18.15 -9.52 1.62
CA CYS A 27 19.37 -8.86 1.15
C CYS A 27 19.48 -8.85 -0.37
N ARG A 28 19.23 -9.99 -1.03
CA ARG A 28 19.23 -10.06 -2.50
C ARG A 28 18.16 -9.19 -3.14
N LEU A 29 16.94 -9.15 -2.59
CA LEU A 29 15.91 -8.24 -3.08
C LEU A 29 16.33 -6.78 -2.92
N LEU A 30 16.99 -6.45 -1.81
CA LEU A 30 17.50 -5.09 -1.56
C LEU A 30 18.65 -4.69 -2.50
N GLU A 31 19.34 -5.62 -3.15
CA GLU A 31 20.31 -5.29 -4.20
C GLU A 31 19.60 -4.67 -5.41
N ASP A 32 18.41 -5.15 -5.74
CA ASP A 32 17.66 -4.72 -6.93
C ASP A 32 16.73 -3.52 -6.63
N CYS A 33 15.98 -3.54 -5.54
CA CYS A 33 14.98 -2.51 -5.22
C CYS A 33 14.82 -2.26 -3.71
N SER A 34 14.22 -1.12 -3.37
CA SER A 34 13.85 -0.78 -2.00
C SER A 34 12.48 -1.36 -1.62
N PRO A 35 12.15 -1.45 -0.31
CA PRO A 35 10.80 -1.83 0.12
C PRO A 35 9.70 -0.92 -0.42
N THR A 36 10.00 0.37 -0.65
CA THR A 36 9.02 1.31 -1.19
C THR A 36 8.75 1.12 -2.68
N VAL A 37 9.69 0.54 -3.42
CA VAL A 37 9.47 0.17 -4.84
C VAL A 37 8.77 -1.17 -4.93
N ASP A 38 9.31 -2.22 -4.32
CA ASP A 38 8.77 -3.58 -4.44
C ASP A 38 7.35 -3.72 -3.86
N CYS A 39 7.16 -3.22 -2.65
CA CYS A 39 5.86 -3.32 -1.97
C CYS A 39 5.01 -2.06 -2.17
N GLY A 40 5.64 -0.87 -2.16
CA GLY A 40 4.94 0.42 -2.17
C GLY A 40 4.13 0.65 -3.43
N VAL A 41 4.54 0.12 -4.58
CA VAL A 41 3.79 0.23 -5.83
C VAL A 41 2.32 -0.19 -5.66
N HIS A 42 2.05 -1.25 -4.93
CA HIS A 42 0.69 -1.74 -4.67
C HIS A 42 -0.12 -0.78 -3.78
N TYR A 43 0.54 -0.07 -2.87
CA TYR A 43 -0.12 0.85 -1.95
C TYR A 43 -0.39 2.21 -2.59
N TYR A 44 0.48 2.68 -3.46
CA TYR A 44 0.24 3.87 -4.27
C TYR A 44 -0.89 3.65 -5.28
N ASP A 45 -0.94 2.46 -5.90
CA ASP A 45 -2.05 2.04 -6.73
C ASP A 45 -3.38 2.06 -5.96
N VAL A 46 -3.44 1.38 -4.81
CA VAL A 46 -4.62 1.38 -3.93
C VAL A 46 -5.03 2.79 -3.51
N ALA A 47 -4.06 3.69 -3.21
CA ALA A 47 -4.35 5.06 -2.84
C ALA A 47 -5.04 5.83 -3.99
N GLN A 48 -4.50 5.71 -5.19
CA GLN A 48 -5.07 6.35 -6.38
C GLN A 48 -6.43 5.74 -6.75
N TRP A 49 -6.53 4.42 -6.77
CA TRP A 49 -7.77 3.71 -7.05
C TRP A 49 -8.92 4.07 -6.09
N ILE A 50 -8.67 4.04 -4.78
CA ILE A 50 -9.71 4.33 -3.76
C ILE A 50 -10.17 5.78 -3.82
N THR A 51 -9.25 6.71 -4.12
CA THR A 51 -9.55 8.15 -4.14
C THR A 51 -10.03 8.65 -5.50
N GLY A 52 -9.79 7.88 -6.56
CA GLY A 52 -10.00 8.32 -7.94
C GLY A 52 -9.15 9.54 -8.30
N SER A 53 -7.97 9.69 -7.69
CA SER A 53 -7.14 10.90 -7.79
C SER A 53 -5.66 10.52 -7.84
N SER A 54 -4.89 11.25 -8.65
CA SER A 54 -3.46 11.00 -8.81
C SER A 54 -2.65 11.54 -7.64
N ILE A 55 -1.55 10.87 -7.31
CA ILE A 55 -0.54 11.38 -6.38
C ILE A 55 0.32 12.41 -7.11
N THR A 56 0.41 13.63 -6.54
CA THR A 56 1.09 14.78 -7.18
C THR A 56 2.44 15.10 -6.55
N GLN A 57 2.69 14.64 -5.33
CA GLN A 57 3.99 14.84 -4.68
C GLN A 57 4.25 13.76 -3.64
N VAL A 58 5.52 13.46 -3.46
CA VAL A 58 6.02 12.54 -2.44
C VAL A 58 7.20 13.13 -1.70
N SER A 59 7.31 12.80 -0.40
CA SER A 59 8.47 13.09 0.44
C SER A 59 8.71 11.88 1.34
N GLY A 60 9.93 11.61 1.72
CA GLY A 60 10.19 10.46 2.55
C GLY A 60 11.57 10.47 3.20
N PHE A 61 11.73 9.54 4.10
CA PHE A 61 13.04 9.19 4.67
C PHE A 61 13.16 7.68 4.78
N GLY A 62 14.39 7.23 4.88
CA GLY A 62 14.67 5.83 5.07
C GLY A 62 15.92 5.63 5.92
N THR A 63 16.06 4.42 6.45
CA THR A 63 17.22 4.03 7.25
C THR A 63 17.56 2.56 7.05
N LYS A 64 18.78 2.20 7.44
CA LYS A 64 19.19 0.81 7.59
C LYS A 64 18.95 0.39 9.04
N THR A 65 18.04 -0.53 9.27
CA THR A 65 17.81 -1.15 10.58
C THR A 65 18.68 -2.39 10.80
N GLN A 66 19.33 -2.87 9.72
CA GLN A 66 20.28 -3.98 9.72
C GLN A 66 21.61 -3.48 9.15
N PRO A 67 22.75 -3.65 9.88
CA PRO A 67 24.04 -3.12 9.43
C PRO A 67 24.52 -3.68 8.09
N ASP A 68 24.18 -4.94 7.79
CA ASP A 68 24.55 -5.66 6.57
C ASP A 68 23.55 -5.46 5.41
N ALA A 69 22.52 -4.64 5.59
CA ALA A 69 21.62 -4.30 4.49
C ALA A 69 22.39 -3.56 3.37
N PRO A 70 22.29 -3.97 2.11
CA PRO A 70 23.00 -3.31 1.00
C PRO A 70 22.50 -1.88 0.78
N ARG A 71 21.20 -1.62 1.02
CA ARG A 71 20.60 -0.28 0.99
C ARG A 71 19.60 -0.09 2.14
N THR A 72 18.92 1.04 2.17
CA THR A 72 17.78 1.32 3.06
C THR A 72 16.78 0.18 3.04
N ASN A 73 16.50 -0.38 4.21
CA ASN A 73 15.57 -1.49 4.39
C ASN A 73 14.33 -1.14 5.22
N TYR A 74 14.22 0.13 5.63
CA TYR A 74 13.04 0.72 6.25
C TYR A 74 12.80 2.10 5.67
N THR A 75 11.58 2.37 5.26
CA THR A 75 11.18 3.61 4.60
C THR A 75 9.84 4.12 5.14
N MET A 76 9.71 5.44 5.22
CA MET A 76 8.44 6.11 5.45
C MET A 76 8.28 7.21 4.41
N VAL A 77 7.18 7.16 3.68
CA VAL A 77 6.85 8.08 2.58
C VAL A 77 5.53 8.76 2.87
N SER A 78 5.50 10.08 2.79
CA SER A 78 4.28 10.87 2.77
C SER A 78 3.96 11.31 1.34
N PHE A 79 2.67 11.42 1.01
CA PHE A 79 2.22 11.83 -0.32
C PHE A 79 0.96 12.69 -0.26
N CYS A 80 0.78 13.52 -1.28
CA CYS A 80 -0.44 14.30 -1.48
C CYS A 80 -1.09 13.91 -2.79
N LEU A 81 -2.42 13.84 -2.78
CA LEU A 81 -3.22 13.60 -3.97
C LEU A 81 -3.81 14.92 -4.47
N GLU A 82 -4.13 14.97 -5.76
CA GLU A 82 -4.68 16.15 -6.45
C GLU A 82 -5.97 16.66 -5.80
N ASN A 83 -6.83 15.74 -5.32
CA ASN A 83 -8.08 16.08 -4.62
C ASN A 83 -7.88 16.62 -3.18
N GLY A 84 -6.63 16.82 -2.74
CA GLY A 84 -6.27 17.33 -1.43
C GLY A 84 -6.19 16.27 -0.32
N CYS A 85 -6.56 15.04 -0.57
CA CYS A 85 -6.32 13.93 0.35
C CYS A 85 -4.80 13.72 0.53
N LYS A 86 -4.39 13.31 1.71
CA LYS A 86 -2.99 13.04 2.05
C LYS A 86 -2.83 11.62 2.52
N GLY A 87 -1.61 11.12 2.43
CA GLY A 87 -1.33 9.79 2.94
C GLY A 87 0.12 9.59 3.31
N PHE A 88 0.35 8.48 3.97
CA PHE A 88 1.70 7.97 4.11
C PHE A 88 1.74 6.44 4.02
N TYR A 89 2.89 5.96 3.61
CA TYR A 89 3.20 4.56 3.50
C TYR A 89 4.49 4.24 4.25
N GLU A 90 4.43 3.23 5.09
CA GLU A 90 5.56 2.68 5.83
C GLU A 90 5.87 1.28 5.31
N ALA A 91 7.13 1.03 4.98
CA ALA A 91 7.61 -0.27 4.55
C ALA A 91 8.94 -0.61 5.19
N GLY A 92 9.08 -1.86 5.62
CA GLY A 92 10.32 -2.32 6.20
C GLY A 92 10.51 -3.83 6.09
N TRP A 93 11.76 -4.23 5.82
CA TRP A 93 12.20 -5.61 5.81
C TRP A 93 13.35 -5.79 6.81
N GLY A 94 13.12 -6.48 7.90
CA GLY A 94 14.13 -6.63 8.93
C GLY A 94 13.87 -7.78 9.88
N GLN A 95 14.92 -8.37 10.44
CA GLN A 95 14.82 -9.46 11.40
C GLN A 95 14.21 -9.02 12.74
N SER A 96 14.39 -7.74 13.10
CA SER A 96 13.84 -7.15 14.32
C SER A 96 12.47 -6.50 14.12
N MET A 97 11.91 -6.57 12.91
CA MET A 97 10.59 -6.00 12.61
C MET A 97 9.48 -6.98 12.92
N ARG A 98 8.39 -6.47 13.44
CA ARG A 98 7.13 -7.22 13.51
C ARG A 98 6.46 -7.15 12.15
N SER A 99 6.02 -8.29 11.62
CA SER A 99 5.16 -8.30 10.43
C SER A 99 3.86 -7.55 10.72
N SER A 100 3.50 -6.63 9.82
CA SER A 100 2.27 -5.88 9.89
C SER A 100 1.79 -5.52 8.49
N ASN A 101 0.48 -5.55 8.27
CA ASN A 101 -0.14 -5.10 7.03
C ASN A 101 -1.45 -4.42 7.40
N ILE A 102 -1.40 -3.09 7.52
CA ILE A 102 -2.51 -2.27 8.00
C ILE A 102 -2.81 -1.19 6.97
N LYS A 103 -4.09 -0.97 6.71
CA LYS A 103 -4.57 0.14 5.91
C LYS A 103 -5.67 0.87 6.68
N GLU A 104 -5.49 2.16 6.89
CA GLU A 104 -6.48 3.02 7.53
C GLU A 104 -6.92 4.11 6.56
N PHE A 105 -8.22 4.27 6.46
CA PHE A 105 -8.90 5.28 5.66
C PHE A 105 -9.66 6.19 6.61
N ILE A 106 -9.17 7.42 6.79
CA ILE A 106 -9.68 8.37 7.78
C ILE A 106 -10.43 9.47 7.06
N GLY A 107 -11.71 9.55 7.33
CA GLY A 107 -12.62 10.55 6.76
C GLY A 107 -13.15 11.52 7.81
N THR A 108 -14.02 12.45 7.36
CA THR A 108 -14.60 13.50 8.20
C THR A 108 -15.64 12.99 9.21
N LYS A 109 -16.15 11.75 9.02
CA LYS A 109 -17.19 11.16 9.86
C LYS A 109 -16.81 9.82 10.46
N GLY A 110 -15.59 9.35 10.22
CA GLY A 110 -15.16 8.06 10.74
C GLY A 110 -13.89 7.53 10.12
N ARG A 111 -13.62 6.27 10.42
CA ARG A 111 -12.42 5.56 9.96
C ARG A 111 -12.76 4.12 9.60
N ILE A 112 -12.16 3.64 8.52
CA ILE A 112 -12.09 2.22 8.20
C ILE A 112 -10.64 1.77 8.40
N THR A 113 -10.45 0.67 9.13
CA THR A 113 -9.15 0.02 9.29
C THR A 113 -9.25 -1.39 8.72
N LEU A 114 -8.32 -1.75 7.84
CA LEU A 114 -8.07 -3.11 7.41
C LEU A 114 -6.79 -3.59 8.07
N GLU A 115 -6.85 -4.68 8.79
CA GLU A 115 -5.70 -5.37 9.34
C GLU A 115 -5.64 -6.77 8.72
N LEU A 116 -4.70 -6.95 7.77
CA LEU A 116 -4.46 -8.23 7.14
C LEU A 116 -3.68 -9.10 8.13
N GLN A 117 -4.25 -10.22 8.51
CA GLN A 117 -3.60 -11.15 9.40
C GLN A 117 -2.45 -11.82 8.68
N ALA A 118 -1.25 -11.77 9.25
CA ALA A 118 -0.13 -12.57 8.76
C ALA A 118 -0.55 -14.04 8.78
N GLN A 119 -0.13 -14.83 7.76
CA GLN A 119 -0.45 -16.24 7.65
C GLN A 119 -0.31 -16.93 9.01
N ARG A 120 -1.43 -17.23 9.62
CA ARG A 120 -1.50 -18.13 10.75
C ARG A 120 -1.64 -19.53 10.16
N GLY A 121 -1.16 -20.54 10.88
CA GLY A 121 -1.25 -21.93 10.41
C GLY A 121 -2.68 -22.37 10.09
N SER A 122 -2.84 -23.60 9.63
CA SER A 122 -4.09 -24.18 9.12
C SER A 122 -5.32 -24.10 10.04
N ASP A 123 -5.14 -23.71 11.28
CA ASP A 123 -6.18 -23.69 12.30
C ASP A 123 -6.76 -22.28 12.57
N CYS A 124 -6.52 -21.32 11.66
CA CYS A 124 -7.04 -19.97 11.84
C CYS A 124 -8.50 -19.87 11.44
N GLU A 125 -9.35 -19.77 12.43
CA GLU A 125 -10.74 -19.37 12.28
C GLU A 125 -10.91 -17.87 12.01
N GLU A 126 -9.84 -17.08 12.26
CA GLU A 126 -9.84 -15.62 12.09
C GLU A 126 -9.30 -15.23 10.74
N GLY A 127 -10.08 -14.48 9.98
CA GLY A 127 -9.68 -13.84 8.73
C GLY A 127 -9.13 -12.43 8.92
N ASP A 128 -9.07 -11.66 7.86
CA ASP A 128 -8.72 -10.26 7.91
C ASP A 128 -9.80 -9.45 8.65
N LEU A 129 -9.35 -8.49 9.46
CA LEU A 129 -10.26 -7.66 10.24
C LEU A 129 -10.52 -6.33 9.53
N ILE A 130 -11.80 -6.06 9.29
CA ILE A 130 -12.27 -4.74 8.87
C ILE A 130 -12.99 -4.09 10.03
N THR A 131 -12.50 -2.95 10.46
CA THR A 131 -13.12 -2.15 11.51
C THR A 131 -13.65 -0.85 10.94
N LEU A 132 -14.93 -0.57 11.20
CA LEU A 132 -15.57 0.71 10.90
C LEU A 132 -15.91 1.43 12.20
N LEU A 133 -15.29 2.59 12.41
CA LEU A 133 -15.68 3.56 13.43
C LEU A 133 -16.44 4.70 12.76
N ARG A 134 -17.63 5.01 13.25
CA ARG A 134 -18.40 6.20 12.84
C ARG A 134 -18.52 7.15 14.01
N SER A 135 -17.92 8.32 13.88
CA SER A 135 -17.94 9.36 14.91
C SER A 135 -19.25 10.16 14.97
N ASP A 136 -19.98 10.18 13.85
CA ASP A 136 -21.29 10.86 13.76
C ASP A 136 -22.42 10.10 14.46
N THR A 137 -22.29 8.80 14.63
CA THR A 137 -23.28 7.93 15.29
C THR A 137 -22.74 7.22 16.52
N ASP A 138 -21.49 7.50 16.90
CA ASP A 138 -20.77 6.82 18.00
C ASP A 138 -20.85 5.28 17.87
N SER A 139 -20.72 4.79 16.64
CA SER A 139 -20.85 3.35 16.36
C SER A 139 -19.53 2.74 15.93
N TYR A 140 -19.30 1.52 16.39
CA TYR A 140 -18.14 0.70 16.11
C TYR A 140 -18.57 -0.68 15.60
N LYS A 141 -18.08 -1.08 14.45
CA LYS A 141 -18.37 -2.37 13.85
C LYS A 141 -17.08 -3.07 13.42
N THR A 142 -16.92 -4.31 13.80
CA THR A 142 -15.85 -5.19 13.31
C THR A 142 -16.45 -6.28 12.43
N ILE A 143 -15.84 -6.51 11.29
CA ILE A 143 -16.18 -7.56 10.33
C ILE A 143 -14.94 -8.43 10.17
N ASN A 144 -15.09 -9.72 10.38
CA ASN A 144 -14.06 -10.71 10.07
C ASN A 144 -14.33 -11.24 8.66
N VAL A 145 -13.37 -11.06 7.76
CA VAL A 145 -13.47 -11.49 6.36
C VAL A 145 -12.45 -12.59 6.13
N ARG A 146 -12.94 -13.79 5.84
CA ARG A 146 -12.07 -14.86 5.38
C ARG A 146 -11.68 -14.54 3.93
N ALA A 147 -10.48 -14.01 3.74
CA ALA A 147 -9.92 -13.77 2.43
C ALA A 147 -8.83 -14.79 2.12
N GLU A 148 -8.80 -15.27 0.89
CA GLU A 148 -7.68 -16.05 0.39
C GLU A 148 -6.52 -15.12 0.08
N TYR A 149 -5.34 -15.45 0.63
CA TYR A 149 -4.13 -14.70 0.35
C TYR A 149 -3.74 -14.85 -1.12
N LYS A 150 -3.79 -13.76 -1.89
CA LYS A 150 -3.49 -13.72 -3.32
C LYS A 150 -4.31 -14.75 -4.11
N ASP A 151 -5.54 -14.42 -4.44
CA ASP A 151 -6.38 -15.24 -5.30
C ASP A 151 -5.82 -15.33 -6.73
N MET A 152 -4.81 -16.21 -6.90
CA MET A 152 -4.14 -16.45 -8.17
C MET A 152 -5.08 -17.03 -9.23
N TYR A 153 -6.12 -17.74 -8.80
CA TYR A 153 -7.10 -18.29 -9.71
C TYR A 153 -7.99 -17.18 -10.31
N ALA A 154 -8.47 -16.26 -9.49
CA ALA A 154 -9.22 -15.09 -9.96
C ALA A 154 -8.37 -14.22 -10.89
N GLN A 155 -7.09 -14.00 -10.57
CA GLN A 155 -6.16 -13.26 -11.43
C GLN A 155 -6.01 -13.93 -12.82
N LEU A 156 -5.82 -15.26 -12.85
CA LEU A 156 -5.69 -16.00 -14.11
C LEU A 156 -7.00 -15.93 -14.92
N LYS A 157 -8.14 -16.06 -14.27
CA LYS A 157 -9.45 -15.91 -14.95
C LYS A 157 -9.64 -14.51 -15.56
N ALA A 158 -9.26 -13.47 -14.82
CA ALA A 158 -9.33 -12.09 -15.31
C ALA A 158 -8.43 -11.90 -16.54
N LEU A 159 -7.21 -12.43 -16.51
CA LEU A 159 -6.28 -12.39 -17.65
C LEU A 159 -6.86 -13.12 -18.88
N ILE A 160 -7.43 -14.31 -18.69
CA ILE A 160 -8.05 -15.07 -19.78
C ILE A 160 -9.21 -14.28 -20.36
N ALA A 161 -10.11 -13.73 -19.54
CA ALA A 161 -11.23 -12.93 -19.99
C ALA A 161 -10.78 -11.69 -20.76
N MET A 162 -9.71 -11.01 -20.30
CA MET A 162 -9.12 -9.89 -21.02
C MET A 162 -8.61 -10.29 -22.41
N ILE A 163 -7.93 -11.42 -22.53
CA ILE A 163 -7.45 -11.93 -23.83
C ILE A 163 -8.62 -12.28 -24.76
N GLU A 164 -9.64 -12.93 -24.25
CA GLU A 164 -10.81 -13.37 -25.03
C GLU A 164 -11.68 -12.19 -25.52
N THR A 165 -11.82 -11.16 -24.70
CA THR A 165 -12.66 -10.00 -25.00
C THR A 165 -11.91 -8.85 -25.70
N GLY A 166 -10.58 -8.85 -25.65
CA GLY A 166 -9.76 -7.71 -26.08
C GLY A 166 -9.93 -6.45 -25.23
N GLY A 167 -10.49 -6.61 -24.01
CA GLY A 167 -10.71 -5.52 -23.07
C GLY A 167 -9.41 -5.00 -22.42
N PRO A 168 -9.47 -3.83 -21.77
CA PRO A 168 -8.35 -3.32 -20.99
C PRO A 168 -8.08 -4.22 -19.78
N GLY A 169 -6.85 -4.17 -19.28
CA GLY A 169 -6.50 -4.77 -17.97
C GLY A 169 -7.20 -4.06 -16.81
N ASP A 170 -7.19 -4.70 -15.65
CA ASP A 170 -7.61 -4.10 -14.37
C ASP A 170 -6.58 -4.54 -13.30
N PRO A 171 -5.65 -3.64 -12.90
CA PRO A 171 -5.48 -2.26 -13.39
C PRO A 171 -5.05 -2.19 -14.87
N THR A 172 -5.30 -1.05 -15.49
CA THR A 172 -4.77 -0.73 -16.83
C THR A 172 -3.25 -0.54 -16.80
N ILE A 173 -2.61 -0.54 -17.97
CA ILE A 173 -1.16 -0.26 -18.07
C ILE A 173 -0.84 1.16 -17.56
N GLU A 174 -1.71 2.12 -17.88
CA GLU A 174 -1.56 3.52 -17.45
C GLU A 174 -1.65 3.66 -15.93
N GLU A 175 -2.60 2.98 -15.29
CA GLU A 175 -2.73 2.97 -13.82
C GLU A 175 -1.53 2.30 -13.16
N ALA A 176 -1.10 1.14 -13.67
CA ALA A 176 0.09 0.45 -13.18
C ALA A 176 1.36 1.28 -13.35
N TRP A 177 1.50 1.97 -14.49
CA TRP A 177 2.61 2.88 -14.76
C TRP A 177 2.59 4.10 -13.83
N SER A 178 1.41 4.69 -13.60
CA SER A 178 1.25 5.79 -12.65
C SER A 178 1.71 5.40 -11.24
N ALA A 179 1.28 4.25 -10.74
CA ALA A 179 1.69 3.75 -9.43
C ALA A 179 3.21 3.48 -9.36
N PHE A 180 3.80 2.95 -10.43
CA PHE A 180 5.23 2.69 -10.49
C PHE A 180 6.07 3.99 -10.52
N ARG A 181 5.63 5.01 -11.25
CA ARG A 181 6.26 6.34 -11.21
C ARG A 181 6.28 6.93 -9.80
N VAL A 182 5.18 6.80 -9.06
CA VAL A 182 5.11 7.23 -7.66
C VAL A 182 6.13 6.48 -6.81
N ALA A 183 6.27 5.17 -7.00
CA ALA A 183 7.24 4.35 -6.25
C ALA A 183 8.69 4.78 -6.52
N LEU A 184 9.03 5.08 -7.79
CA LEU A 184 10.36 5.58 -8.15
C LEU A 184 10.62 6.98 -7.58
N ALA A 185 9.63 7.89 -7.67
CA ALA A 185 9.72 9.22 -7.09
C ALA A 185 9.88 9.18 -5.56
N ALA A 186 9.23 8.22 -4.90
CA ALA A 186 9.40 8.00 -3.47
C ALA A 186 10.83 7.53 -3.12
N ASP A 187 11.40 6.63 -3.92
CA ASP A 187 12.80 6.19 -3.74
C ASP A 187 13.79 7.35 -3.95
N GLU A 188 13.55 8.19 -4.96
CA GLU A 188 14.32 9.42 -5.20
C GLU A 188 14.19 10.41 -4.02
N ALA A 189 12.97 10.63 -3.52
CA ALA A 189 12.73 11.52 -2.38
C ALA A 189 13.49 11.05 -1.13
N ILE A 190 13.54 9.74 -0.87
CA ILE A 190 14.29 9.15 0.22
C ILE A 190 15.80 9.35 0.01
N ALA A 191 16.29 9.10 -1.19
CA ALA A 191 17.71 9.21 -1.50
C ALA A 191 18.23 10.66 -1.43
N THR A 192 17.42 11.62 -1.85
CA THR A 192 17.80 13.04 -1.94
C THR A 192 17.41 13.85 -0.70
N GLY A 193 16.49 13.37 0.12
CA GLY A 193 15.86 14.11 1.20
C GLY A 193 15.00 15.29 0.75
N ARG A 194 14.56 15.29 -0.51
CA ARG A 194 13.76 16.35 -1.11
C ARG A 194 12.37 15.85 -1.47
N THR A 195 11.40 16.76 -1.50
CA THR A 195 10.10 16.48 -2.09
C THR A 195 10.24 16.34 -3.60
N VAL A 196 9.68 15.28 -4.16
CA VAL A 196 9.57 15.06 -5.59
C VAL A 196 8.12 15.36 -6.00
N PHE A 197 7.96 16.18 -7.04
CA PHE A 197 6.66 16.51 -7.62
C PHE A 197 6.43 15.65 -8.86
N LEU A 198 5.22 15.14 -8.97
CA LEU A 198 4.75 14.34 -10.09
C LEU A 198 3.77 15.22 -10.87
N ASP A 199 4.25 15.83 -11.94
CA ASP A 199 3.42 16.52 -12.89
C ASP A 199 2.88 15.53 -13.92
N GLY A 200 1.63 15.74 -14.36
CA GLY A 200 0.97 14.84 -15.31
C GLY A 200 1.53 14.91 -16.76
N SER A 201 2.69 15.51 -16.96
CA SER A 201 3.20 15.89 -18.29
C SER A 201 4.01 14.81 -19.02
N ASP A 202 4.23 13.64 -18.42
CA ASP A 202 5.05 12.57 -18.99
C ASP A 202 4.27 11.25 -19.19
N ILE A 203 3.07 11.33 -19.79
CA ILE A 203 2.35 10.16 -20.30
C ILE A 203 2.40 10.18 -21.82
#